data_9958dd38a7806e2d0f7c4ee137f6f47e
#
_entry.id   9958dd38a7806e2d0f7c4ee137f6f47e
#
_cell.length_a   1.000
_cell.length_b   1.000
_cell.length_c   1.000
_cell.angle_alpha   90.00
_cell.angle_beta   90.00
_cell.angle_gamma   90.00
#
_symmetry.space_group_name_H-M   'P 1'
#
loop_
_entity.id
_entity.type
_entity.pdbx_description
1 polymer ?
#
loop_
_entity_poly.entity_id
_entity_poly.type
_entity_poly.pdbx_seq_one_letter_code
_entity_poly.pdbx_strand_id
1 'polypeptide(L)'
;MTDHRLLLDTHVALWLDSGDERLRPSTRASIDGCWKSDGTIFLSAVTAWEIALLVDTGRIDLDIPVDAWIRRFLERPGIEAVSLGHEAAARSYQLHHLEHRDPTDRLLIATAIELGCPLVTYDERIARFGARHGRQYKFAVAA
;
A
#
# COMPACT_ATOMS: atom_id res chain seq x y z
N MET A 1 3.88 -19.89 3.34
CA MET A 1 2.43 -19.64 3.22
C MET A 1 2.22 -18.33 2.47
N THR A 2 1.41 -18.36 1.42
CA THR A 2 1.13 -17.19 0.60
C THR A 2 0.01 -16.38 1.24
N ASP A 3 0.20 -15.07 1.37
CA ASP A 3 -0.84 -14.18 1.86
C ASP A 3 -1.93 -14.06 0.81
N HIS A 4 -3.19 -14.22 1.22
CA HIS A 4 -4.34 -14.09 0.33
C HIS A 4 -4.81 -12.65 0.14
N ARG A 5 -4.32 -11.73 0.96
CA ARG A 5 -4.70 -10.32 0.90
C ARG A 5 -3.45 -9.47 1.17
N LEU A 6 -3.24 -8.48 0.32
CA LEU A 6 -2.13 -7.54 0.43
C LEU A 6 -2.64 -6.12 0.17
N LEU A 7 -2.12 -5.15 0.92
CA LEU A 7 -2.33 -3.73 0.65
C LEU A 7 -1.03 -3.16 0.08
N LEU A 8 -1.10 -2.46 -1.02
CA LEU A 8 0.10 -1.88 -1.65
C LEU A 8 0.35 -0.47 -1.15
N ASP A 9 1.62 -0.20 -0.79
CA ASP A 9 2.10 1.17 -0.63
C ASP A 9 2.14 1.86 -2.00
N THR A 10 2.09 3.19 -2.00
CA THR A 10 2.00 3.99 -3.22
C THR A 10 3.11 3.70 -4.22
N HIS A 11 4.38 3.68 -3.77
CA HIS A 11 5.50 3.41 -4.66
C HIS A 11 5.49 1.99 -5.22
N VAL A 12 5.04 1.03 -4.43
CA VAL A 12 4.91 -0.36 -4.89
C VAL A 12 3.87 -0.45 -6.01
N ALA A 13 2.73 0.23 -5.87
CA ALA A 13 1.71 0.27 -6.92
C ALA A 13 2.25 0.89 -8.21
N LEU A 14 2.97 2.01 -8.09
CA LEU A 14 3.57 2.69 -9.23
C LEU A 14 4.61 1.82 -9.94
N TRP A 15 5.50 1.18 -9.20
CA TRP A 15 6.54 0.32 -9.76
C TRP A 15 5.97 -0.95 -10.37
N LEU A 16 4.93 -1.50 -9.77
CA LEU A 16 4.25 -2.67 -10.35
C LEU A 16 3.65 -2.33 -11.71
N ASP A 17 3.01 -1.17 -11.82
CA ASP A 17 2.40 -0.73 -13.07
C ASP A 17 3.43 -0.46 -14.16
N SER A 18 4.52 0.21 -13.82
CA SER A 18 5.54 0.61 -14.79
C SER A 18 6.57 -0.48 -15.11
N GLY A 19 6.58 -1.58 -14.36
CA GLY A 19 7.61 -2.61 -14.49
C GLY A 19 8.99 -2.14 -14.01
N ASP A 20 9.02 -1.22 -13.04
CA ASP A 20 10.25 -0.62 -12.53
C ASP A 20 11.10 -1.66 -11.80
N GLU A 21 12.41 -1.62 -12.06
CA GLU A 21 13.39 -2.54 -11.46
C GLU A 21 13.52 -2.39 -9.95
N ARG A 22 13.11 -1.25 -9.38
CA ARG A 22 13.09 -1.06 -7.94
C ARG A 22 12.14 -2.02 -7.23
N LEU A 23 11.11 -2.52 -7.95
CA LEU A 23 10.29 -3.60 -7.44
C LEU A 23 11.06 -4.91 -7.56
N ARG A 24 11.51 -5.46 -6.42
CA ARG A 24 12.33 -6.67 -6.39
C ARG A 24 11.57 -7.90 -6.91
N PRO A 25 12.28 -8.86 -7.53
CA PRO A 25 11.64 -10.10 -7.98
C PRO A 25 10.89 -10.85 -6.87
N SER A 26 11.41 -10.84 -5.64
CA SER A 26 10.73 -11.49 -4.49
C SER A 26 9.40 -10.85 -4.16
N THR A 27 9.31 -9.51 -4.23
CA THR A 27 8.07 -8.78 -4.00
C THR A 27 7.07 -9.06 -5.11
N ARG A 28 7.55 -9.02 -6.35
CA ARG A 28 6.71 -9.35 -7.51
C ARG A 28 6.16 -10.77 -7.41
N ALA A 29 6.98 -11.72 -6.98
CA ALA A 29 6.55 -13.10 -6.78
C ALA A 29 5.47 -13.22 -5.69
N SER A 30 5.58 -12.46 -4.60
CA SER A 30 4.57 -12.42 -3.55
C SER A 30 3.23 -11.88 -4.05
N ILE A 31 3.27 -10.81 -4.85
CA ILE A 31 2.07 -10.22 -5.45
C ILE A 31 1.44 -11.22 -6.44
N ASP A 32 2.24 -11.80 -7.31
CA ASP A 32 1.77 -12.79 -8.28
C ASP A 32 1.20 -14.03 -7.59
N GLY A 33 1.83 -14.48 -6.50
CA GLY A 33 1.37 -15.61 -5.71
C GLY A 33 0.01 -15.34 -5.07
N CYS A 34 -0.19 -14.15 -4.52
CA CYS A 34 -1.48 -13.72 -4.01
C CYS A 34 -2.55 -13.77 -5.10
N TRP A 35 -2.26 -13.21 -6.25
CA TRP A 35 -3.17 -13.16 -7.38
C TRP A 35 -3.51 -14.56 -7.90
N LYS A 36 -2.52 -15.43 -8.09
CA LYS A 36 -2.71 -16.80 -8.61
C LYS A 36 -3.51 -17.69 -7.65
N SER A 37 -3.51 -17.39 -6.36
CA SER A 37 -4.29 -18.11 -5.35
C SER A 37 -5.67 -17.52 -5.11
N ASP A 38 -6.19 -16.74 -6.05
CA ASP A 38 -7.47 -16.04 -5.96
C ASP A 38 -7.54 -15.06 -4.77
N GLY A 39 -6.39 -14.52 -4.39
CA GLY A 39 -6.32 -13.51 -3.34
C GLY A 39 -6.69 -12.12 -3.85
N THR A 40 -6.73 -11.18 -2.93
CA THR A 40 -7.08 -9.78 -3.22
C THR A 40 -5.90 -8.88 -2.95
N ILE A 41 -5.62 -7.99 -3.89
CA ILE A 41 -4.61 -6.94 -3.77
C ILE A 41 -5.37 -5.61 -3.68
N PHE A 42 -5.23 -4.92 -2.55
CA PHE A 42 -5.96 -3.69 -2.30
C PHE A 42 -5.16 -2.46 -2.74
N LEU A 43 -5.87 -1.52 -3.36
CA LEU A 43 -5.40 -0.17 -3.60
C LEU A 43 -6.25 0.80 -2.77
N SER A 44 -5.62 1.52 -1.86
CA SER A 44 -6.31 2.48 -0.99
C SER A 44 -6.61 3.78 -1.73
N ALA A 45 -7.73 4.41 -1.39
CA ALA A 45 -8.04 5.78 -1.78
C ALA A 45 -6.93 6.75 -1.33
N VAL A 46 -6.24 6.46 -0.25
CA VAL A 46 -5.09 7.24 0.22
C VAL A 46 -3.97 7.23 -0.82
N THR A 47 -3.70 6.07 -1.44
CA THR A 47 -2.72 5.97 -2.53
C THR A 47 -3.15 6.77 -3.75
N ALA A 48 -4.42 6.73 -4.11
CA ALA A 48 -4.95 7.55 -5.21
C ALA A 48 -4.70 9.05 -4.94
N TRP A 49 -4.97 9.49 -3.73
CA TRP A 49 -4.72 10.87 -3.31
C TRP A 49 -3.22 11.21 -3.36
N GLU A 50 -2.37 10.35 -2.87
CA GLU A 50 -0.92 10.59 -2.86
C GLU A 50 -0.36 10.66 -4.28
N ILE A 51 -0.80 9.79 -5.19
CA ILE A 51 -0.40 9.83 -6.60
C ILE A 51 -0.81 11.17 -7.22
N ALA A 52 -2.05 11.63 -6.95
CA ALA A 52 -2.52 12.93 -7.43
C ALA A 52 -1.61 14.07 -6.93
N LEU A 53 -1.22 14.03 -5.66
CA LEU A 53 -0.31 15.00 -5.07
C LEU A 53 1.08 14.96 -5.72
N LEU A 54 1.62 13.76 -5.95
CA LEU A 54 2.94 13.59 -6.55
C LEU A 54 2.97 14.12 -8.00
N VAL A 55 1.89 13.91 -8.75
CA VAL A 55 1.77 14.46 -10.11
C VAL A 55 1.65 15.98 -10.06
N ASP A 56 0.79 16.51 -9.19
CA ASP A 56 0.57 17.95 -9.05
C ASP A 56 1.85 18.70 -8.67
N THR A 57 2.66 18.12 -7.82
CA THR A 57 3.93 18.73 -7.36
C THR A 57 5.11 18.45 -8.30
N GLY A 58 4.88 17.76 -9.42
CA GLY A 58 5.91 17.48 -10.41
C GLY A 58 6.92 16.42 -9.99
N ARG A 59 6.63 15.63 -8.96
CA ARG A 59 7.54 14.58 -8.48
C ARG A 59 7.50 13.32 -9.31
N ILE A 60 6.37 13.05 -9.95
CA ILE A 60 6.21 11.95 -10.90
C ILE A 60 5.45 12.45 -12.13
N ASP A 61 5.69 11.79 -13.25
CA ASP A 61 4.94 11.99 -14.48
C ASP A 61 4.18 10.72 -14.84
N LEU A 62 2.91 10.87 -15.18
CA LEU A 62 2.11 9.81 -15.76
C LEU A 62 1.81 10.17 -17.22
N ASP A 63 1.75 9.17 -18.08
CA ASP A 63 1.43 9.36 -19.51
C ASP A 63 -0.08 9.59 -19.76
N ILE A 64 -0.90 9.42 -18.72
CA ILE A 64 -2.34 9.65 -18.76
C ILE A 64 -2.77 10.42 -17.50
N PRO A 65 -3.96 11.04 -17.48
CA PRO A 65 -4.48 11.70 -16.29
C PRO A 65 -4.58 10.75 -15.10
N VAL A 66 -4.44 11.28 -13.88
CA VAL A 66 -4.40 10.47 -12.65
C VAL A 66 -5.65 9.59 -12.50
N ASP A 67 -6.83 10.16 -12.74
CA ASP A 67 -8.08 9.40 -12.62
C ASP A 67 -8.15 8.25 -13.63
N ALA A 68 -7.64 8.45 -14.84
CA ALA A 68 -7.55 7.39 -15.84
C ALA A 68 -6.55 6.30 -15.42
N TRP A 69 -5.41 6.69 -14.83
CA TRP A 69 -4.43 5.74 -14.31
C TRP A 69 -5.03 4.86 -13.21
N ILE A 70 -5.74 5.49 -12.26
CA ILE A 70 -6.40 4.77 -11.17
C ILE A 70 -7.43 3.78 -11.71
N ARG A 71 -8.28 4.20 -12.64
CA ARG A 71 -9.27 3.30 -13.25
C ARG A 71 -8.60 2.13 -13.93
N ARG A 72 -7.56 2.38 -14.72
CA ARG A 72 -6.80 1.32 -15.42
C ARG A 72 -6.18 0.35 -14.43
N PHE A 73 -5.59 0.85 -13.34
CA PHE A 73 -4.98 0.00 -12.32
C PHE A 73 -6.04 -0.90 -11.65
N LEU A 74 -7.20 -0.33 -11.32
CA LEU A 74 -8.30 -1.07 -10.66
C LEU A 74 -8.98 -2.08 -11.57
N GLU A 75 -8.80 -1.99 -12.88
CA GLU A 75 -9.32 -2.97 -13.83
C GLU A 75 -8.48 -4.24 -13.89
N ARG A 76 -7.29 -4.24 -13.32
CA ARG A 76 -6.45 -5.45 -13.26
C ARG A 76 -7.15 -6.53 -12.44
N PRO A 77 -7.13 -7.80 -12.91
CA PRO A 77 -7.72 -8.90 -12.14
C PRO A 77 -7.11 -8.97 -10.74
N GLY A 78 -7.94 -9.21 -9.72
CA GLY A 78 -7.49 -9.35 -8.34
C GLY A 78 -7.20 -8.06 -7.61
N ILE A 79 -7.27 -6.91 -8.29
CA ILE A 79 -7.11 -5.60 -7.65
C ILE A 79 -8.48 -5.09 -7.17
N GLU A 80 -8.53 -4.59 -5.96
CA GLU A 80 -9.75 -4.09 -5.36
C GLU A 80 -9.51 -2.75 -4.66
N ALA A 81 -10.40 -1.79 -4.90
CA ALA A 81 -10.34 -0.48 -4.26
C ALA A 81 -10.80 -0.57 -2.82
N VAL A 82 -10.13 0.13 -1.94
CA VAL A 82 -10.59 0.29 -0.55
C VAL A 82 -10.64 1.77 -0.18
N SER A 83 -11.79 2.20 0.35
CA SER A 83 -11.94 3.58 0.83
C SER A 83 -11.25 3.76 2.18
N LEU A 84 -10.94 5.02 2.50
CA LEU A 84 -10.45 5.37 3.84
C LEU A 84 -11.66 5.45 4.78
N GLY A 85 -11.76 4.51 5.71
CA GLY A 85 -12.82 4.49 6.71
C GLY A 85 -12.53 5.38 7.91
N HIS A 86 -13.57 5.69 8.68
CA HIS A 86 -13.47 6.53 9.88
C HIS A 86 -12.55 5.94 10.93
N GLU A 87 -12.64 4.61 11.14
CA GLU A 87 -11.81 3.93 12.14
C GLU A 87 -10.33 3.98 11.78
N ALA A 88 -9.98 3.71 10.52
CA ALA A 88 -8.59 3.79 10.07
C ALA A 88 -8.07 5.22 10.18
N ALA A 89 -8.88 6.20 9.79
CA ALA A 89 -8.50 7.61 9.89
C ALA A 89 -8.19 8.01 11.34
N ALA A 90 -9.06 7.64 12.28
CA ALA A 90 -8.85 7.92 13.71
C ALA A 90 -7.65 7.17 14.27
N ARG A 91 -7.49 5.90 13.90
CA ARG A 91 -6.39 5.04 14.36
C ARG A 91 -5.03 5.53 13.89
N SER A 92 -4.96 6.22 12.77
CA SER A 92 -3.69 6.67 12.18
C SER A 92 -2.83 7.49 13.15
N TYR A 93 -3.44 8.17 14.12
CA TYR A 93 -2.74 8.93 15.15
C TYR A 93 -2.79 8.27 16.54
N GLN A 94 -3.24 7.02 16.60
CA GLN A 94 -3.14 6.17 17.78
C GLN A 94 -1.98 5.18 17.70
N LEU A 95 -1.13 5.30 16.70
CA LEU A 95 0.07 4.49 16.51
C LEU A 95 1.23 5.15 17.28
N HIS A 96 1.15 5.11 18.61
CA HIS A 96 2.02 5.92 19.48
C HIS A 96 3.50 5.54 19.41
N HIS A 97 3.82 4.31 19.01
CA HIS A 97 5.19 3.86 18.85
C HIS A 97 5.77 4.16 17.46
N LEU A 98 4.95 4.69 16.56
CA LEU A 98 5.40 5.09 15.23
C LEU A 98 5.93 6.53 15.30
N GLU A 99 7.25 6.68 15.13
CA GLU A 99 7.90 8.00 15.15
C GLU A 99 7.73 8.74 13.84
N HIS A 100 7.52 8.02 12.77
CA HIS A 100 7.36 8.56 11.42
C HIS A 100 6.08 9.40 11.31
N ARG A 101 6.25 10.64 10.87
CA ARG A 101 5.17 11.65 10.88
C ARG A 101 4.43 11.79 9.56
N ASP A 102 4.82 11.11 8.51
CA ASP A 102 4.14 11.19 7.20
C ASP A 102 2.67 10.75 7.32
N PRO A 103 1.70 11.66 7.06
CA PRO A 103 0.29 11.32 7.22
C PRO A 103 -0.18 10.18 6.32
N THR A 104 0.32 10.13 5.09
CA THR A 104 -0.05 9.09 4.13
C THR A 104 0.33 7.70 4.65
N ASP A 105 1.54 7.57 5.16
CA ASP A 105 2.04 6.30 5.69
C ASP A 105 1.24 5.87 6.92
N ARG A 106 0.90 6.80 7.79
CA ARG A 106 0.05 6.52 8.95
C ARG A 106 -1.32 5.99 8.55
N LEU A 107 -1.92 6.59 7.53
CA LEU A 107 -3.23 6.16 7.02
C LEU A 107 -3.14 4.78 6.37
N LEU A 108 -2.06 4.48 5.64
CA LEU A 108 -1.87 3.16 5.03
C LEU A 108 -1.65 2.08 6.08
N ILE A 109 -0.85 2.35 7.11
CA ILE A 109 -0.64 1.41 8.22
C ILE A 109 -1.98 1.11 8.91
N ALA A 110 -2.75 2.15 9.25
CA ALA A 110 -4.04 1.99 9.89
C ALA A 110 -5.02 1.20 9.01
N THR A 111 -5.01 1.43 7.71
CA THR A 111 -5.84 0.70 6.75
C THR A 111 -5.45 -0.79 6.71
N ALA A 112 -4.16 -1.09 6.69
CA ALA A 112 -3.67 -2.48 6.72
C ALA A 112 -4.11 -3.20 8.00
N ILE A 113 -4.04 -2.51 9.13
CA ILE A 113 -4.52 -3.05 10.41
C ILE A 113 -6.02 -3.36 10.34
N GLU A 114 -6.81 -2.43 9.83
CA GLU A 114 -8.26 -2.60 9.69
C GLU A 114 -8.61 -3.76 8.77
N LEU A 115 -7.91 -3.90 7.65
CA LEU A 115 -8.10 -4.99 6.70
C LEU A 115 -7.56 -6.33 7.22
N GLY A 116 -6.67 -6.31 8.20
CA GLY A 116 -6.03 -7.51 8.70
C GLY A 116 -5.09 -8.16 7.69
N CYS A 117 -4.43 -7.36 6.85
CA CYS A 117 -3.51 -7.87 5.83
C CYS A 117 -2.17 -7.12 5.88
N PRO A 118 -1.09 -7.73 5.36
CA PRO A 118 0.20 -7.04 5.31
C PRO A 118 0.18 -5.82 4.39
N LEU A 119 0.99 -4.83 4.75
CA LEU A 119 1.31 -3.69 3.88
C LEU A 119 2.58 -4.03 3.10
N VAL A 120 2.53 -4.00 1.79
CA VAL A 120 3.69 -4.19 0.92
C VAL A 120 4.37 -2.84 0.76
N THR A 121 5.53 -2.68 1.38
CA THR A 121 6.25 -1.40 1.41
C THR A 121 7.75 -1.63 1.49
N TYR A 122 8.51 -0.66 0.96
CA TYR A 122 9.98 -0.61 1.07
C TYR A 122 10.45 0.48 2.03
N ASP A 123 9.51 1.19 2.68
CA ASP A 123 9.89 2.21 3.65
C ASP A 123 10.50 1.55 4.89
N GLU A 124 11.76 1.88 5.17
CA GLU A 124 12.50 1.26 6.28
C GLU A 124 11.93 1.62 7.66
N ARG A 125 11.35 2.81 7.79
CA ARG A 125 10.74 3.25 9.06
C ARG A 125 9.48 2.46 9.36
N ILE A 126 8.68 2.21 8.33
CA ILE A 126 7.48 1.38 8.45
C ILE A 126 7.88 -0.07 8.78
N ALA A 127 8.88 -0.60 8.07
CA ALA A 127 9.37 -1.95 8.31
C ALA A 127 9.87 -2.14 9.75
N ARG A 128 10.61 -1.16 10.28
CA ARG A 128 11.07 -1.18 11.68
C ARG A 128 9.91 -1.14 12.66
N PHE A 129 8.93 -0.32 12.41
CA PHE A 129 7.74 -0.26 13.25
C PHE A 129 7.03 -1.62 13.27
N GLY A 130 6.84 -2.25 12.11
CA GLY A 130 6.26 -3.58 12.01
C GLY A 130 7.08 -4.64 12.74
N ALA A 131 8.40 -4.62 12.61
CA ALA A 131 9.29 -5.56 13.27
C ALA A 131 9.27 -5.42 14.79
N ARG A 132 9.25 -4.18 15.30
CA ARG A 132 9.32 -3.89 16.73
C ARG A 132 7.96 -3.95 17.44
N HIS A 133 6.91 -3.51 16.79
CA HIS A 133 5.59 -3.28 17.41
C HIS A 133 4.45 -3.97 16.65
N GLY A 134 4.73 -4.76 15.63
CA GLY A 134 3.71 -5.38 14.79
C GLY A 134 2.72 -6.23 15.58
N ARG A 135 3.19 -7.00 16.55
CA ARG A 135 2.30 -7.84 17.36
C ARG A 135 1.32 -7.01 18.18
N GLN A 136 1.81 -5.92 18.77
CA GLN A 136 0.99 -5.04 19.60
C GLN A 136 -0.14 -4.41 18.80
N TYR A 137 0.16 -3.95 17.57
CA TYR A 137 -0.79 -3.27 16.70
C TYR A 137 -1.48 -4.18 15.69
N LYS A 138 -1.14 -5.47 15.66
CA LYS A 138 -1.63 -6.42 14.66
C LYS A 138 -1.30 -5.95 13.25
N PHE A 139 -0.08 -5.50 13.07
CA PHE A 139 0.43 -4.95 11.82
C PHE A 139 1.59 -5.79 11.30
N ALA A 140 1.57 -6.09 10.00
CA ALA A 140 2.64 -6.83 9.32
C ALA A 140 3.06 -6.11 8.04
N VAL A 141 4.33 -6.27 7.70
CA VAL A 141 4.92 -5.74 6.48
C VAL A 141 5.36 -6.91 5.59
N ALA A 142 5.11 -6.78 4.30
CA ALA A 142 5.63 -7.66 3.27
C ALA A 142 6.45 -6.85 2.27
N ALA A 143 7.46 -7.48 1.64
CA ALA A 143 8.29 -6.80 0.64
C ALA A 143 8.88 -7.76 -0.37
#